data_55f7140adc82b95934f256ce3805611f
#
_entry.id   55f7140adc82b95934f256ce3805611f
#
_cell.length_a   1.000
_cell.length_b   1.000
_cell.length_c   1.000
_cell.angle_alpha   90.00
_cell.angle_beta   90.00
_cell.angle_gamma   90.00
#
_symmetry.space_group_name_H-M   'P 1'
#
loop_
_entity.id
_entity.type
_entity.pdbx_description
1 polymer ?
#
loop_
_entity_poly.entity_id
_entity_poly.type
_entity_poly.pdbx_seq_one_letter_code
_entity_poly.pdbx_strand_id
1 'polypeptide(L)'
;KNKTLNKNWKSNIISEVTKKKIGKNIKINEASIDSRNIKLNNIFFGIKGKNFDGNKFVDQASRNGASISIIEGKLKNKIKNKIYVKNSLKIFSESAKLVRISSSISSVAITGSAGKTSLKEMLGQMISKLCQTSYSKRSFNNKYGVPISLFNINEGDKIGIFEVGMNKKGEIDLLTKNILPNIGVITNISYAHIENFKNLKSIAQAKSEIINNIVENGTIILNADDQFFNFFKSKAEKKKLRIISFGIKNNSNLRLIKIKNKKNNCILFINYNNSKLIFSIKKNLENYIYNI
;
A
#
# COMPACT_ATOMS: atom_id res chain seq x y z
N LYS A 1 10.78 22.74 -2.60
CA LYS A 1 9.65 23.59 -3.07
C LYS A 1 8.41 22.71 -3.14
N ASN A 2 7.45 22.87 -2.21
CA ASN A 2 6.14 22.23 -2.26
C ASN A 2 5.40 22.77 -3.49
N LYS A 3 5.25 21.97 -4.54
CA LYS A 3 4.32 22.28 -5.61
C LYS A 3 2.91 22.14 -5.02
N THR A 4 2.21 23.25 -4.84
CA THR A 4 0.76 23.24 -4.59
C THR A 4 0.10 22.55 -5.78
N LEU A 5 -0.54 21.40 -5.53
CA LEU A 5 -1.26 20.69 -6.57
C LEU A 5 -2.49 21.52 -6.96
N ASN A 6 -2.74 21.66 -8.25
CA ASN A 6 -3.94 22.36 -8.74
C ASN A 6 -5.18 21.54 -8.34
N LYS A 7 -6.28 22.20 -7.94
CA LYS A 7 -7.57 21.57 -7.55
C LYS A 7 -8.08 20.45 -8.47
N ASN A 8 -7.59 20.40 -9.71
CA ASN A 8 -7.97 19.41 -10.72
C ASN A 8 -6.83 18.45 -11.11
N TRP A 9 -5.80 18.30 -10.27
CA TRP A 9 -4.63 17.51 -10.60
C TRP A 9 -4.93 16.06 -10.98
N LYS A 10 -5.90 15.39 -10.31
CA LYS A 10 -6.33 14.04 -10.66
C LYS A 10 -7.02 13.97 -12.03
N SER A 11 -7.82 14.97 -12.39
CA SER A 11 -8.44 15.07 -13.73
C SER A 11 -7.37 15.22 -14.82
N ASN A 12 -6.31 15.99 -14.54
CA ASN A 12 -5.19 16.14 -15.46
C ASN A 12 -4.44 14.81 -15.64
N ILE A 13 -4.21 14.06 -14.57
CA ILE A 13 -3.60 12.73 -14.64
C ILE A 13 -4.45 11.78 -15.51
N ILE A 14 -5.78 11.74 -15.31
CA ILE A 14 -6.65 10.91 -16.14
C ILE A 14 -6.60 11.35 -17.61
N SER A 15 -6.57 12.65 -17.88
CA SER A 15 -6.41 13.16 -19.27
C SER A 15 -5.09 12.69 -19.88
N GLU A 16 -4.00 12.73 -19.14
CA GLU A 16 -2.67 12.30 -19.56
C GLU A 16 -2.63 10.81 -19.88
N VAL A 17 -3.10 9.96 -18.96
CA VAL A 17 -3.03 8.50 -19.10
C VAL A 17 -3.97 8.00 -20.20
N THR A 18 -5.17 8.58 -20.30
CA THR A 18 -6.16 8.15 -21.31
C THR A 18 -5.96 8.77 -22.68
N LYS A 19 -5.11 9.81 -22.79
CA LYS A 19 -4.97 10.66 -23.98
C LYS A 19 -6.31 11.27 -24.42
N LYS A 20 -7.22 11.50 -23.48
CA LYS A 20 -8.54 12.07 -23.72
C LYS A 20 -8.71 13.35 -22.90
N LYS A 21 -9.16 14.42 -23.54
CA LYS A 21 -9.42 15.69 -22.86
C LYS A 21 -10.62 15.54 -21.91
N ILE A 22 -10.43 15.85 -20.66
CA ILE A 22 -11.49 15.93 -19.64
C ILE A 22 -11.91 17.39 -19.49
N GLY A 23 -13.23 17.63 -19.38
CA GLY A 23 -13.76 18.99 -19.19
C GLY A 23 -13.18 19.63 -17.93
N LYS A 24 -12.85 20.93 -18.01
CA LYS A 24 -12.23 21.70 -16.90
C LYS A 24 -13.06 21.69 -15.61
N ASN A 25 -14.38 21.48 -15.71
CA ASN A 25 -15.30 21.48 -14.57
C ASN A 25 -15.45 20.10 -13.90
N ILE A 26 -14.81 19.05 -14.43
CA ILE A 26 -14.90 17.71 -13.86
C ILE A 26 -13.88 17.58 -12.72
N LYS A 27 -14.41 17.53 -11.49
CA LYS A 27 -13.62 17.23 -10.28
C LYS A 27 -13.55 15.73 -10.09
N ILE A 28 -12.38 15.23 -9.68
CA ILE A 28 -12.18 13.84 -9.31
C ILE A 28 -11.60 13.80 -7.90
N ASN A 29 -12.36 13.21 -6.97
CA ASN A 29 -11.95 13.05 -5.58
C ASN A 29 -11.24 11.69 -5.37
N GLU A 30 -12.01 10.62 -5.35
CA GLU A 30 -11.55 9.25 -5.09
C GLU A 30 -11.87 8.34 -6.28
N ALA A 31 -11.17 7.22 -6.37
CA ALA A 31 -11.46 6.14 -7.30
C ALA A 31 -12.21 5.00 -6.63
N SER A 32 -13.13 4.38 -7.36
CA SER A 32 -13.73 3.11 -6.99
C SER A 32 -13.87 2.18 -8.20
N ILE A 33 -13.77 0.88 -7.94
CA ILE A 33 -14.10 -0.20 -8.88
C ILE A 33 -15.43 -0.87 -8.51
N ASP A 34 -16.06 -0.44 -7.42
CA ASP A 34 -17.38 -0.91 -6.96
C ASP A 34 -18.38 0.23 -7.07
N SER A 35 -19.36 0.07 -7.98
CA SER A 35 -20.39 1.06 -8.27
C SER A 35 -21.26 1.42 -7.05
N ARG A 36 -21.39 0.51 -6.06
CA ARG A 36 -22.15 0.71 -4.82
C ARG A 36 -21.44 1.66 -3.86
N ASN A 37 -20.12 1.77 -3.94
CA ASN A 37 -19.29 2.59 -3.08
C ASN A 37 -18.89 3.94 -3.72
N ILE A 38 -19.52 4.30 -4.83
CA ILE A 38 -19.31 5.59 -5.49
C ILE A 38 -19.93 6.70 -4.66
N LYS A 39 -19.19 7.79 -4.52
CA LYS A 39 -19.63 9.06 -3.94
C LYS A 39 -19.55 10.18 -4.99
N LEU A 40 -20.16 11.32 -4.67
CA LEU A 40 -20.11 12.49 -5.55
C LEU A 40 -18.66 12.87 -5.93
N ASN A 41 -18.45 13.11 -7.21
CA ASN A 41 -17.14 13.41 -7.81
C ASN A 41 -16.11 12.28 -7.73
N ASN A 42 -16.53 11.04 -7.52
CA ASN A 42 -15.62 9.90 -7.67
C ASN A 42 -15.45 9.54 -9.15
N ILE A 43 -14.32 8.91 -9.48
CA ILE A 43 -14.13 8.24 -10.76
C ILE A 43 -14.41 6.75 -10.60
N PHE A 44 -15.16 6.19 -11.53
CA PHE A 44 -15.44 4.76 -11.59
C PHE A 44 -14.56 4.08 -12.63
N PHE A 45 -13.90 2.98 -12.26
CA PHE A 45 -13.19 2.11 -13.18
C PHE A 45 -13.95 0.81 -13.36
N GLY A 46 -14.59 0.63 -14.51
CA GLY A 46 -15.24 -0.60 -14.90
C GLY A 46 -14.22 -1.63 -15.34
N ILE A 47 -13.79 -2.49 -14.40
CA ILE A 47 -12.75 -3.48 -14.65
C ILE A 47 -13.39 -4.82 -15.02
N LYS A 48 -12.92 -5.42 -16.12
CA LYS A 48 -13.31 -6.76 -16.53
C LYS A 48 -12.41 -7.80 -15.85
N GLY A 49 -13.00 -8.64 -15.03
CA GLY A 49 -12.36 -9.80 -14.41
C GLY A 49 -12.66 -11.10 -15.15
N LYS A 50 -12.18 -12.23 -14.63
CA LYS A 50 -12.48 -13.56 -15.21
C LYS A 50 -13.96 -13.90 -15.14
N ASN A 51 -14.60 -13.68 -14.00
CA ASN A 51 -15.99 -14.09 -13.73
C ASN A 51 -16.94 -12.90 -13.53
N PHE A 52 -16.45 -11.67 -13.72
CA PHE A 52 -17.20 -10.45 -13.41
C PHE A 52 -16.82 -9.36 -14.39
N ASP A 53 -17.81 -8.63 -14.90
CA ASP A 53 -17.60 -7.49 -15.78
C ASP A 53 -18.12 -6.21 -15.13
N GLY A 54 -17.18 -5.41 -14.60
CA GLY A 54 -17.47 -4.13 -13.96
C GLY A 54 -18.08 -3.10 -14.90
N ASN A 55 -17.89 -3.23 -16.21
CA ASN A 55 -18.44 -2.29 -17.20
C ASN A 55 -19.97 -2.27 -17.18
N LYS A 56 -20.63 -3.39 -16.81
CA LYS A 56 -22.09 -3.49 -16.71
C LYS A 56 -22.69 -2.56 -15.65
N PHE A 57 -21.90 -2.07 -14.73
CA PHE A 57 -22.34 -1.24 -13.59
C PHE A 57 -22.09 0.26 -13.78
N VAL A 58 -21.72 0.68 -14.98
CA VAL A 58 -21.42 2.09 -15.26
C VAL A 58 -22.65 3.01 -15.07
N ASP A 59 -23.86 2.52 -15.40
CA ASP A 59 -25.11 3.27 -15.18
C ASP A 59 -25.37 3.48 -13.68
N GLN A 60 -25.16 2.46 -12.87
CA GLN A 60 -25.28 2.55 -11.41
C GLN A 60 -24.23 3.52 -10.84
N ALA A 61 -22.97 3.41 -11.27
CA ALA A 61 -21.91 4.31 -10.84
C ALA A 61 -22.24 5.77 -11.17
N SER A 62 -22.78 6.04 -12.37
CA SER A 62 -23.21 7.37 -12.77
C SER A 62 -24.35 7.92 -11.90
N ARG A 63 -25.39 7.09 -11.62
CA ARG A 63 -26.48 7.48 -10.72
C ARG A 63 -26.01 7.75 -9.28
N ASN A 64 -24.98 7.05 -8.82
CA ASN A 64 -24.41 7.22 -7.49
C ASN A 64 -23.42 8.39 -7.39
N GLY A 65 -23.20 9.15 -8.49
CA GLY A 65 -22.43 10.40 -8.46
C GLY A 65 -21.01 10.29 -9.04
N ALA A 66 -20.70 9.27 -9.84
CA ALA A 66 -19.45 9.22 -10.58
C ALA A 66 -19.36 10.40 -11.53
N SER A 67 -18.33 11.24 -11.38
CA SER A 67 -18.10 12.38 -12.29
C SER A 67 -17.62 11.92 -13.66
N ILE A 68 -16.92 10.78 -13.73
CA ILE A 68 -16.43 10.15 -14.94
C ILE A 68 -16.27 8.64 -14.74
N SER A 69 -16.46 7.86 -15.79
CA SER A 69 -16.26 6.42 -15.80
C SER A 69 -15.26 6.00 -16.88
N ILE A 70 -14.29 5.16 -16.50
CA ILE A 70 -13.34 4.52 -17.42
C ILE A 70 -13.80 3.10 -17.64
N ILE A 71 -14.08 2.73 -18.90
CA ILE A 71 -14.70 1.44 -19.25
C ILE A 71 -14.05 0.82 -20.50
N GLU A 72 -14.17 -0.49 -20.62
CA GLU A 72 -13.72 -1.26 -21.78
C GLU A 72 -14.85 -1.51 -22.75
N GLY A 73 -14.53 -1.47 -24.05
CA GLY A 73 -15.50 -1.72 -25.10
C GLY A 73 -16.49 -0.58 -25.31
N LYS A 74 -17.43 -0.78 -26.23
CA LYS A 74 -18.50 0.17 -26.55
C LYS A 74 -19.81 -0.29 -25.88
N LEU A 75 -20.32 0.50 -24.96
CA LEU A 75 -21.64 0.26 -24.38
C LEU A 75 -22.69 1.16 -25.04
N LYS A 76 -23.86 0.57 -25.35
CA LYS A 76 -25.01 1.27 -25.98
C LYS A 76 -25.80 2.08 -24.93
N ASN A 77 -25.14 2.78 -24.01
CA ASN A 77 -25.82 3.61 -23.02
C ASN A 77 -25.58 5.12 -23.24
N LYS A 78 -26.51 5.97 -22.74
CA LYS A 78 -26.49 7.43 -22.92
C LYS A 78 -25.70 8.18 -21.86
N ILE A 79 -24.76 7.53 -21.12
CA ILE A 79 -23.98 8.20 -20.08
C ILE A 79 -23.03 9.20 -20.72
N LYS A 80 -23.08 10.46 -20.26
CA LYS A 80 -22.32 11.57 -20.85
C LYS A 80 -20.82 11.51 -20.54
N ASN A 81 -20.43 11.20 -19.30
CA ASN A 81 -19.04 11.30 -18.84
C ASN A 81 -18.40 9.92 -18.77
N LYS A 82 -18.06 9.32 -19.91
CA LYS A 82 -17.37 8.04 -19.99
C LYS A 82 -16.20 8.10 -20.97
N ILE A 83 -15.13 7.41 -20.64
CA ILE A 83 -13.96 7.23 -21.50
C ILE A 83 -13.80 5.75 -21.81
N TYR A 84 -13.77 5.43 -23.09
CA TYR A 84 -13.49 4.07 -23.58
C TYR A 84 -11.99 3.85 -23.68
N VAL A 85 -11.54 2.75 -23.11
CA VAL A 85 -10.13 2.33 -23.11
C VAL A 85 -10.02 0.85 -23.51
N LYS A 86 -8.81 0.42 -23.91
CA LYS A 86 -8.55 -0.99 -24.22
C LYS A 86 -8.42 -1.87 -22.98
N ASN A 87 -7.96 -1.31 -21.87
CA ASN A 87 -7.73 -2.03 -20.62
C ASN A 87 -7.88 -1.07 -19.43
N SER A 88 -9.02 -1.14 -18.74
CA SER A 88 -9.34 -0.27 -17.61
C SER A 88 -8.40 -0.49 -16.41
N LEU A 89 -7.99 -1.75 -16.16
CA LEU A 89 -7.08 -2.07 -15.06
C LEU A 89 -5.69 -1.45 -15.28
N LYS A 90 -5.19 -1.47 -16.51
CA LYS A 90 -3.92 -0.84 -16.88
C LYS A 90 -4.00 0.68 -16.67
N ILE A 91 -5.03 1.32 -17.21
CA ILE A 91 -5.27 2.77 -17.04
C ILE A 91 -5.38 3.13 -15.55
N PHE A 92 -6.10 2.33 -14.77
CA PHE A 92 -6.22 2.54 -13.34
C PHE A 92 -4.87 2.47 -12.62
N SER A 93 -4.07 1.43 -12.90
CA SER A 93 -2.75 1.24 -12.30
C SER A 93 -1.79 2.38 -12.66
N GLU A 94 -1.76 2.80 -13.94
CA GLU A 94 -0.94 3.92 -14.41
C GLU A 94 -1.38 5.25 -13.79
N SER A 95 -2.68 5.52 -13.71
CA SER A 95 -3.22 6.72 -13.06
C SER A 95 -2.87 6.76 -11.57
N ALA A 96 -3.00 5.64 -10.87
CA ALA A 96 -2.65 5.52 -9.46
C ALA A 96 -1.15 5.76 -9.22
N LYS A 97 -0.29 5.24 -10.10
CA LYS A 97 1.15 5.52 -10.07
C LYS A 97 1.46 7.00 -10.27
N LEU A 98 0.81 7.67 -11.21
CA LEU A 98 1.02 9.10 -11.43
C LEU A 98 0.51 9.93 -10.25
N VAL A 99 -0.63 9.57 -9.63
CA VAL A 99 -1.09 10.19 -8.39
C VAL A 99 -0.03 10.06 -7.31
N ARG A 100 0.56 8.87 -7.13
CA ARG A 100 1.66 8.64 -6.17
C ARG A 100 2.90 9.50 -6.47
N ILE A 101 3.32 9.58 -7.72
CA ILE A 101 4.51 10.36 -8.13
C ILE A 101 4.26 11.86 -7.97
N SER A 102 3.07 12.33 -8.29
CA SER A 102 2.70 13.75 -8.18
C SER A 102 2.48 14.19 -6.73
N SER A 103 2.15 13.25 -5.84
CA SER A 103 2.02 13.53 -4.41
C SER A 103 3.38 13.63 -3.74
N SER A 104 3.51 14.52 -2.75
CA SER A 104 4.76 14.72 -1.99
C SER A 104 4.87 13.76 -0.79
N ILE A 105 4.12 12.66 -0.76
CA ILE A 105 4.11 11.75 0.39
C ILE A 105 5.38 10.96 0.52
N SER A 106 5.83 10.71 1.74
CA SER A 106 6.71 9.59 2.07
C SER A 106 5.91 8.32 2.17
N SER A 107 6.27 7.30 1.40
CA SER A 107 5.51 6.06 1.32
C SER A 107 6.15 4.90 2.06
N VAL A 108 5.34 4.15 2.78
CA VAL A 108 5.71 2.91 3.46
C VAL A 108 4.98 1.76 2.78
N ALA A 109 5.72 0.74 2.36
CA ALA A 109 5.15 -0.50 1.84
C ALA A 109 5.42 -1.63 2.84
N ILE A 110 4.39 -2.42 3.17
CA ILE A 110 4.47 -3.49 4.16
C ILE A 110 4.10 -4.82 3.52
N THR A 111 5.02 -5.79 3.58
CA THR A 111 4.76 -7.17 3.22
C THR A 111 5.17 -8.14 4.34
N GLY A 112 4.86 -9.41 4.18
CA GLY A 112 5.19 -10.48 5.11
C GLY A 112 4.13 -11.57 5.07
N SER A 113 4.36 -12.66 5.76
CA SER A 113 3.40 -13.76 5.83
C SER A 113 2.25 -13.42 6.78
N ALA A 114 2.55 -12.88 7.96
CA ALA A 114 1.58 -12.45 8.96
C ALA A 114 1.86 -11.01 9.44
N GLY A 115 0.90 -10.38 10.10
CA GLY A 115 1.06 -9.07 10.76
C GLY A 115 0.95 -7.84 9.86
N LYS A 116 0.90 -7.97 8.54
CA LYS A 116 0.83 -6.84 7.58
C LYS A 116 -0.30 -5.85 7.89
N THR A 117 -1.52 -6.36 7.95
CA THR A 117 -2.72 -5.52 8.16
C THR A 117 -2.70 -4.89 9.55
N SER A 118 -2.35 -5.65 10.58
CA SER A 118 -2.25 -5.13 11.94
C SER A 118 -1.21 -4.02 12.05
N LEU A 119 -0.01 -4.23 11.51
CA LEU A 119 1.05 -3.21 11.49
C LEU A 119 0.61 -1.96 10.72
N LYS A 120 0.02 -2.12 9.54
CA LYS A 120 -0.51 -1.02 8.75
C LYS A 120 -1.57 -0.21 9.51
N GLU A 121 -2.55 -0.88 10.14
CA GLU A 121 -3.60 -0.19 10.92
C GLU A 121 -3.00 0.55 12.14
N MET A 122 -2.09 -0.09 12.88
CA MET A 122 -1.42 0.54 14.03
C MET A 122 -0.63 1.78 13.60
N LEU A 123 0.22 1.67 12.59
CA LEU A 123 0.98 2.79 12.06
C LEU A 123 0.06 3.89 11.51
N GLY A 124 -0.98 3.52 10.74
CA GLY A 124 -1.95 4.46 10.19
C GLY A 124 -2.63 5.28 11.29
N GLN A 125 -3.13 4.62 12.34
CA GLN A 125 -3.79 5.29 13.46
C GLN A 125 -2.83 6.17 14.28
N MET A 126 -1.59 5.71 14.50
CA MET A 126 -0.59 6.46 15.28
C MET A 126 -0.11 7.70 14.52
N ILE A 127 0.28 7.53 13.25
CA ILE A 127 0.84 8.62 12.44
C ILE A 127 -0.22 9.64 12.07
N SER A 128 -1.48 9.23 11.86
CA SER A 128 -2.60 10.16 11.60
C SER A 128 -2.86 11.16 12.74
N LYS A 129 -2.38 10.88 13.96
CA LYS A 129 -2.42 11.83 15.08
C LYS A 129 -1.33 12.92 14.98
N LEU A 130 -0.30 12.69 14.17
CA LEU A 130 0.85 13.59 14.03
C LEU A 130 0.79 14.39 12.72
N CYS A 131 0.31 13.79 11.64
CA CYS A 131 0.20 14.44 10.34
C CYS A 131 -0.87 13.78 9.46
N GLN A 132 -1.28 14.48 8.41
CA GLN A 132 -2.20 13.92 7.41
C GLN A 132 -1.59 12.67 6.77
N THR A 133 -2.34 11.57 6.82
CA THR A 133 -1.84 10.24 6.46
C THR A 133 -2.90 9.46 5.70
N SER A 134 -2.55 8.98 4.52
CA SER A 134 -3.34 7.98 3.79
C SER A 134 -2.81 6.57 4.10
N TYR A 135 -3.71 5.62 4.31
CA TYR A 135 -3.32 4.21 4.39
C TYR A 135 -4.37 3.29 3.80
N SER A 136 -3.92 2.10 3.33
CA SER A 136 -4.79 1.13 2.67
C SER A 136 -5.97 0.75 3.57
N LYS A 137 -7.18 0.88 3.07
CA LYS A 137 -8.40 0.42 3.77
C LYS A 137 -8.42 -1.11 3.77
N ARG A 138 -8.79 -1.74 4.89
CA ARG A 138 -8.88 -3.21 4.99
C ARG A 138 -7.60 -3.87 4.47
N SER A 139 -7.72 -5.03 3.81
CA SER A 139 -6.60 -5.74 3.16
C SER A 139 -6.50 -5.41 1.66
N PHE A 140 -6.54 -4.11 1.30
CA PHE A 140 -6.34 -3.67 -0.09
C PHE A 140 -4.87 -3.78 -0.50
N ASN A 141 -4.41 -5.02 -0.72
CA ASN A 141 -3.01 -5.39 -0.87
C ASN A 141 -2.66 -6.05 -2.22
N ASN A 142 -3.60 -6.10 -3.17
CA ASN A 142 -3.46 -6.76 -4.46
C ASN A 142 -3.54 -5.76 -5.64
N LYS A 143 -3.54 -6.29 -6.88
CA LYS A 143 -3.58 -5.51 -8.13
C LYS A 143 -4.79 -4.58 -8.30
N TYR A 144 -5.81 -4.70 -7.46
CA TYR A 144 -6.97 -3.81 -7.41
C TYR A 144 -6.88 -2.85 -6.21
N GLY A 145 -6.55 -3.39 -5.04
CA GLY A 145 -6.53 -2.64 -3.79
C GLY A 145 -5.41 -1.62 -3.68
N VAL A 146 -4.20 -1.96 -4.15
CA VAL A 146 -3.07 -1.02 -4.15
C VAL A 146 -3.34 0.20 -5.03
N PRO A 147 -3.81 0.05 -6.30
CA PRO A 147 -4.19 1.22 -7.10
C PRO A 147 -5.31 2.07 -6.48
N ILE A 148 -6.33 1.46 -5.84
CA ILE A 148 -7.36 2.23 -5.10
C ILE A 148 -6.70 3.07 -4.01
N SER A 149 -5.83 2.47 -3.21
CA SER A 149 -5.18 3.16 -2.09
C SER A 149 -4.29 4.31 -2.57
N LEU A 150 -3.55 4.11 -3.65
CA LEU A 150 -2.69 5.14 -4.24
C LEU A 150 -3.48 6.27 -4.90
N PHE A 151 -4.53 5.95 -5.67
CA PHE A 151 -5.35 6.98 -6.31
C PHE A 151 -6.08 7.86 -5.29
N ASN A 152 -6.41 7.27 -4.13
CA ASN A 152 -7.14 7.94 -3.05
C ASN A 152 -6.24 8.71 -2.06
N ILE A 153 -4.96 8.89 -2.38
CA ILE A 153 -4.09 9.84 -1.69
C ILE A 153 -4.69 11.24 -1.82
N ASN A 154 -4.78 11.95 -0.70
CA ASN A 154 -5.33 13.30 -0.65
C ASN A 154 -4.23 14.36 -0.85
N GLU A 155 -4.64 15.54 -1.31
CA GLU A 155 -3.78 16.71 -1.27
C GLU A 155 -3.47 17.06 0.19
N GLY A 156 -2.19 17.24 0.51
CA GLY A 156 -1.77 17.53 1.89
C GLY A 156 -1.34 16.32 2.71
N ASP A 157 -1.61 15.08 2.27
CA ASP A 157 -1.05 13.91 2.93
C ASP A 157 0.48 13.99 2.94
N LYS A 158 1.08 13.64 4.08
CA LYS A 158 2.55 13.60 4.27
C LYS A 158 3.08 12.18 4.21
N ILE A 159 2.30 11.24 4.71
CA ILE A 159 2.67 9.82 4.80
C ILE A 159 1.61 8.99 4.08
N GLY A 160 2.08 7.97 3.34
CA GLY A 160 1.23 6.93 2.75
C GLY A 160 1.67 5.55 3.20
N ILE A 161 0.77 4.72 3.73
CA ILE A 161 1.09 3.38 4.25
C ILE A 161 0.29 2.34 3.46
N PHE A 162 1.00 1.47 2.76
CA PHE A 162 0.41 0.53 1.81
C PHE A 162 0.77 -0.91 2.15
N GLU A 163 -0.25 -1.74 2.32
CA GLU A 163 -0.08 -3.18 2.44
C GLU A 163 0.13 -3.80 1.05
N VAL A 164 1.08 -4.74 0.94
CA VAL A 164 1.40 -5.45 -0.30
C VAL A 164 1.34 -6.96 -0.06
N GLY A 165 0.39 -7.60 -0.71
CA GLY A 165 0.19 -9.04 -0.70
C GLY A 165 0.64 -9.70 -2.01
N MET A 166 0.67 -11.03 -2.02
CA MET A 166 0.95 -11.83 -3.21
C MET A 166 0.28 -13.19 -3.15
N ASN A 167 -0.05 -13.73 -4.31
CA ASN A 167 -0.38 -15.14 -4.54
C ASN A 167 0.69 -15.84 -5.39
N LYS A 168 1.52 -15.11 -6.12
CA LYS A 168 2.61 -15.62 -6.96
C LYS A 168 3.78 -14.65 -7.03
N LYS A 169 4.92 -15.20 -7.44
CA LYS A 169 6.14 -14.43 -7.72
C LYS A 169 5.87 -13.36 -8.77
N GLY A 170 6.49 -12.18 -8.60
CA GLY A 170 6.36 -11.02 -9.49
C GLY A 170 5.24 -10.05 -9.08
N GLU A 171 4.27 -10.46 -8.25
CA GLU A 171 3.17 -9.58 -7.89
C GLU A 171 3.61 -8.43 -6.95
N ILE A 172 4.50 -8.69 -5.99
CA ILE A 172 5.03 -7.64 -5.11
C ILE A 172 5.85 -6.64 -5.91
N ASP A 173 6.66 -7.11 -6.86
CA ASP A 173 7.44 -6.22 -7.72
C ASP A 173 6.54 -5.27 -8.53
N LEU A 174 5.48 -5.80 -9.14
CA LEU A 174 4.51 -4.98 -9.90
C LEU A 174 3.79 -3.95 -9.02
N LEU A 175 3.38 -4.33 -7.81
CA LEU A 175 2.66 -3.44 -6.90
C LEU A 175 3.59 -2.34 -6.36
N THR A 176 4.81 -2.71 -5.99
CA THR A 176 5.78 -1.75 -5.42
C THR A 176 6.36 -0.80 -6.46
N LYS A 177 6.37 -1.18 -7.76
CA LYS A 177 6.65 -0.25 -8.89
C LYS A 177 5.66 0.92 -8.96
N ASN A 178 4.44 0.73 -8.48
CA ASN A 178 3.45 1.81 -8.41
C ASN A 178 3.59 2.63 -7.11
N ILE A 179 4.01 1.99 -6.01
CA ILE A 179 4.16 2.64 -4.69
C ILE A 179 5.44 3.47 -4.63
N LEU A 180 6.55 2.98 -5.18
CA LEU A 180 7.89 3.56 -5.05
C LEU A 180 8.19 3.89 -3.59
N PRO A 181 8.31 2.87 -2.70
CA PRO A 181 8.37 3.10 -1.26
C PRO A 181 9.66 3.77 -0.83
N ASN A 182 9.55 4.75 0.09
CA ASN A 182 10.68 5.30 0.81
C ASN A 182 11.14 4.33 1.91
N ILE A 183 10.17 3.61 2.50
CA ILE A 183 10.40 2.61 3.53
C ILE A 183 9.70 1.31 3.13
N GLY A 184 10.45 0.22 3.06
CA GLY A 184 9.93 -1.14 2.93
C GLY A 184 9.94 -1.85 4.28
N VAL A 185 8.95 -2.70 4.55
CA VAL A 185 8.90 -3.53 5.75
C VAL A 185 8.61 -4.98 5.36
N ILE A 186 9.41 -5.91 5.86
CA ILE A 186 9.13 -7.35 5.79
C ILE A 186 8.92 -7.83 7.22
N THR A 187 7.67 -8.19 7.57
CA THR A 187 7.34 -8.57 8.96
C THR A 187 7.92 -9.92 9.35
N ASN A 188 7.61 -10.95 8.59
CA ASN A 188 8.10 -12.34 8.81
C ASN A 188 7.86 -13.21 7.58
N ILE A 189 8.50 -14.38 7.58
CA ILE A 189 8.28 -15.45 6.60
C ILE A 189 7.76 -16.69 7.31
N SER A 190 6.58 -17.15 6.90
CA SER A 190 5.97 -18.37 7.37
C SER A 190 5.17 -19.04 6.25
N TYR A 191 4.58 -20.19 6.52
CA TYR A 191 3.85 -21.02 5.54
C TYR A 191 2.51 -20.44 5.02
N ALA A 192 2.33 -19.10 5.04
CA ALA A 192 1.17 -18.50 4.40
C ALA A 192 1.24 -18.60 2.87
N HIS A 193 0.12 -18.99 2.23
CA HIS A 193 0.00 -19.17 0.76
C HIS A 193 0.84 -20.32 0.17
N ILE A 194 1.14 -21.35 0.97
CA ILE A 194 2.00 -22.49 0.57
C ILE A 194 1.46 -23.23 -0.67
N GLU A 195 0.16 -23.26 -0.88
CA GLU A 195 -0.50 -23.85 -2.07
C GLU A 195 0.04 -23.30 -3.41
N ASN A 196 0.55 -22.07 -3.40
CA ASN A 196 1.11 -21.39 -4.58
C ASN A 196 2.66 -21.38 -4.62
N PHE A 197 3.32 -21.91 -3.59
CA PHE A 197 4.77 -21.86 -3.45
C PHE A 197 5.34 -23.21 -3.02
N LYS A 198 6.45 -23.61 -3.63
CA LYS A 198 7.08 -24.91 -3.37
C LYS A 198 7.64 -25.06 -1.95
N ASN A 199 8.12 -23.97 -1.35
CA ASN A 199 8.77 -23.96 -0.03
C ASN A 199 8.89 -22.54 0.53
N LEU A 200 9.32 -22.41 1.79
CA LEU A 200 9.54 -21.11 2.45
C LEU A 200 10.54 -20.21 1.71
N LYS A 201 11.58 -20.79 1.10
CA LYS A 201 12.57 -20.02 0.34
C LYS A 201 11.94 -19.31 -0.86
N SER A 202 11.01 -19.96 -1.54
CA SER A 202 10.28 -19.32 -2.67
C SER A 202 9.35 -18.21 -2.20
N ILE A 203 8.74 -18.33 -1.00
CA ILE A 203 7.97 -17.26 -0.36
C ILE A 203 8.88 -16.09 -0.01
N ALA A 204 10.05 -16.36 0.61
CA ALA A 204 11.03 -15.32 0.93
C ALA A 204 11.52 -14.59 -0.33
N GLN A 205 11.82 -15.31 -1.41
CA GLN A 205 12.20 -14.73 -2.69
C GLN A 205 11.12 -13.79 -3.25
N ALA A 206 9.87 -14.20 -3.25
CA ALA A 206 8.77 -13.36 -3.73
C ALA A 206 8.57 -12.13 -2.84
N LYS A 207 8.62 -12.27 -1.50
CA LYS A 207 8.50 -11.10 -0.60
C LYS A 207 9.69 -10.15 -0.69
N SER A 208 10.89 -10.66 -1.01
CA SER A 208 12.07 -9.84 -1.24
C SER A 208 11.95 -8.89 -2.44
N GLU A 209 10.97 -9.09 -3.32
CA GLU A 209 10.71 -8.21 -4.45
C GLU A 209 10.41 -6.77 -4.03
N ILE A 210 9.88 -6.55 -2.80
CA ILE A 210 9.67 -5.21 -2.25
C ILE A 210 10.95 -4.37 -2.27
N ILE A 211 12.11 -5.01 -2.04
CA ILE A 211 13.42 -4.35 -2.01
C ILE A 211 13.75 -3.71 -3.35
N ASN A 212 13.32 -4.31 -4.47
CA ASN A 212 13.68 -3.85 -5.81
C ASN A 212 13.23 -2.41 -6.09
N ASN A 213 12.10 -2.00 -5.53
CA ASN A 213 11.43 -0.74 -5.86
C ASN A 213 11.45 0.29 -4.71
N ILE A 214 12.16 0.01 -3.62
CA ILE A 214 12.47 1.04 -2.63
C ILE A 214 13.34 2.10 -3.33
N VAL A 215 13.00 3.38 -3.13
CA VAL A 215 13.73 4.50 -3.75
C VAL A 215 15.19 4.51 -3.32
N GLU A 216 16.03 5.21 -4.08
CA GLU A 216 17.42 5.41 -3.72
C GLU A 216 17.53 6.07 -2.34
N ASN A 217 18.53 5.66 -1.54
CA ASN A 217 18.69 6.05 -0.13
C ASN A 217 17.51 5.75 0.79
N GLY A 218 16.59 4.91 0.31
CA GLY A 218 15.44 4.47 1.12
C GLY A 218 15.85 3.46 2.21
N THR A 219 14.87 3.07 3.01
CA THR A 219 15.07 2.21 4.18
C THR A 219 14.31 0.89 4.03
N ILE A 220 14.93 -0.20 4.45
CA ILE A 220 14.23 -1.47 4.66
C ILE A 220 14.25 -1.84 6.14
N ILE A 221 13.10 -2.23 6.68
CA ILE A 221 12.93 -2.69 8.06
C ILE A 221 12.76 -4.21 8.02
N LEU A 222 13.61 -4.95 8.74
CA LEU A 222 13.72 -6.40 8.70
C LEU A 222 13.65 -7.02 10.09
N ASN A 223 12.97 -8.16 10.20
CA ASN A 223 12.95 -8.96 11.40
C ASN A 223 14.27 -9.76 11.51
N ALA A 224 15.11 -9.44 12.52
CA ALA A 224 16.39 -10.10 12.76
C ALA A 224 16.24 -11.54 13.28
N ASP A 225 15.07 -11.90 13.81
CA ASP A 225 14.78 -13.23 14.29
C ASP A 225 14.31 -14.19 13.18
N ASP A 226 13.96 -13.64 12.00
CA ASP A 226 13.55 -14.42 10.83
C ASP A 226 14.74 -15.20 10.26
N GLN A 227 14.51 -16.49 9.87
CA GLN A 227 15.54 -17.34 9.28
C GLN A 227 16.09 -16.79 7.95
N PHE A 228 15.34 -15.96 7.23
CA PHE A 228 15.74 -15.33 5.97
C PHE A 228 16.32 -13.92 6.15
N PHE A 229 16.58 -13.48 7.38
CA PHE A 229 17.15 -12.17 7.65
C PHE A 229 18.40 -11.87 6.83
N ASN A 230 19.39 -12.77 6.84
CA ASN A 230 20.64 -12.58 6.09
C ASN A 230 20.43 -12.52 4.58
N PHE A 231 19.45 -13.26 4.04
CA PHE A 231 19.08 -13.19 2.63
C PHE A 231 18.52 -11.80 2.26
N PHE A 232 17.60 -11.25 3.07
CA PHE A 232 17.06 -9.92 2.84
C PHE A 232 18.11 -8.83 3.05
N LYS A 233 18.92 -8.94 4.09
CA LYS A 233 20.04 -8.04 4.40
C LYS A 233 20.99 -7.93 3.22
N SER A 234 21.50 -9.05 2.71
CA SER A 234 22.42 -9.08 1.56
C SER A 234 21.79 -8.44 0.31
N LYS A 235 20.50 -8.67 0.06
CA LYS A 235 19.80 -8.06 -1.08
C LYS A 235 19.65 -6.54 -0.91
N ALA A 236 19.39 -6.06 0.30
CA ALA A 236 19.29 -4.65 0.63
C ALA A 236 20.63 -3.92 0.54
N GLU A 237 21.70 -4.55 1.01
CA GLU A 237 23.08 -4.05 0.91
C GLU A 237 23.50 -3.86 -0.55
N LYS A 238 23.24 -4.82 -1.43
CA LYS A 238 23.49 -4.70 -2.88
C LYS A 238 22.77 -3.51 -3.50
N LYS A 239 21.62 -3.13 -2.96
CA LYS A 239 20.84 -1.96 -3.39
C LYS A 239 21.22 -0.68 -2.62
N LYS A 240 22.20 -0.74 -1.72
CA LYS A 240 22.66 0.39 -0.89
C LYS A 240 21.54 1.02 -0.06
N LEU A 241 20.60 0.22 0.43
CA LEU A 241 19.52 0.69 1.30
C LEU A 241 20.02 0.83 2.74
N ARG A 242 19.43 1.77 3.47
CA ARG A 242 19.53 1.80 4.93
C ARG A 242 18.77 0.62 5.51
N ILE A 243 19.41 -0.16 6.37
CA ILE A 243 18.80 -1.33 7.00
C ILE A 243 18.52 -1.01 8.46
N ILE A 244 17.29 -1.23 8.91
CA ILE A 244 16.89 -1.19 10.30
C ILE A 244 16.37 -2.57 10.66
N SER A 245 16.92 -3.17 11.72
CA SER A 245 16.50 -4.49 12.18
C SER A 245 15.76 -4.40 13.52
N PHE A 246 14.77 -5.24 13.71
CA PHE A 246 14.06 -5.41 14.97
C PHE A 246 14.03 -6.89 15.37
N GLY A 247 13.90 -7.17 16.68
CA GLY A 247 13.83 -8.53 17.20
C GLY A 247 14.35 -8.65 18.62
N ILE A 248 14.58 -9.90 19.05
CA ILE A 248 15.16 -10.22 20.36
C ILE A 248 16.67 -10.44 20.31
N LYS A 249 17.22 -10.71 19.12
CA LYS A 249 18.65 -10.97 18.94
C LYS A 249 19.50 -9.75 19.28
N ASN A 250 20.69 -10.01 19.81
CA ASN A 250 21.62 -9.00 20.35
C ASN A 250 22.04 -7.92 19.35
N ASN A 251 22.07 -8.24 18.07
CA ASN A 251 22.51 -7.35 16.98
C ASN A 251 21.36 -6.58 16.31
N SER A 252 20.13 -6.62 16.88
CA SER A 252 19.00 -5.85 16.36
C SER A 252 19.11 -4.37 16.73
N ASN A 253 18.82 -3.46 15.77
CA ASN A 253 18.79 -2.01 16.04
C ASN A 253 17.70 -1.65 17.06
N LEU A 254 16.50 -2.26 16.89
CA LEU A 254 15.41 -2.19 17.85
C LEU A 254 15.29 -3.55 18.53
N ARG A 255 15.78 -3.67 19.74
CA ARG A 255 15.85 -4.94 20.46
C ARG A 255 14.88 -4.98 21.62
N LEU A 256 13.98 -5.96 21.62
CA LEU A 256 13.18 -6.30 22.78
C LEU A 256 14.05 -7.07 23.78
N ILE A 257 14.30 -6.47 24.95
CA ILE A 257 15.16 -7.05 26.00
C ILE A 257 14.35 -7.96 26.93
N LYS A 258 13.19 -7.45 27.38
CA LYS A 258 12.38 -8.11 28.40
C LYS A 258 10.91 -7.68 28.30
N ILE A 259 10.02 -8.59 28.66
CA ILE A 259 8.60 -8.35 28.88
C ILE A 259 8.31 -8.62 30.34
N LYS A 260 7.66 -7.66 31.03
CA LYS A 260 7.10 -7.87 32.37
C LYS A 260 5.58 -7.87 32.26
N ASN A 261 4.96 -9.01 32.53
CA ASN A 261 3.51 -9.12 32.55
C ASN A 261 2.97 -8.60 33.88
N LYS A 262 1.98 -7.71 33.83
CA LYS A 262 1.11 -7.27 34.92
C LYS A 262 -0.32 -7.75 34.66
N LYS A 263 -1.21 -7.59 35.65
CA LYS A 263 -2.61 -8.07 35.54
C LYS A 263 -3.29 -7.61 34.25
N ASN A 264 -3.18 -6.33 33.90
CA ASN A 264 -3.88 -5.72 32.77
C ASN A 264 -2.94 -5.21 31.65
N ASN A 265 -1.63 -5.17 31.88
CA ASN A 265 -0.67 -4.58 30.96
C ASN A 265 0.59 -5.45 30.85
N CYS A 266 1.29 -5.31 29.73
CA CYS A 266 2.65 -5.79 29.53
C CYS A 266 3.59 -4.60 29.44
N ILE A 267 4.70 -4.64 30.16
CA ILE A 267 5.76 -3.63 30.09
C ILE A 267 6.87 -4.19 29.23
N LEU A 268 7.16 -3.50 28.14
CA LEU A 268 8.21 -3.83 27.18
C LEU A 268 9.45 -2.99 27.50
N PHE A 269 10.58 -3.66 27.67
CA PHE A 269 11.90 -3.04 27.79
C PHE A 269 12.61 -3.20 26.44
N ILE A 270 12.85 -2.10 25.77
CA ILE A 270 13.41 -2.07 24.42
C ILE A 270 14.71 -1.29 24.43
N ASN A 271 15.71 -1.76 23.70
CA ASN A 271 16.90 -0.99 23.36
C ASN A 271 16.81 -0.53 21.90
N TYR A 272 17.00 0.74 21.68
CA TYR A 272 17.11 1.33 20.35
C TYR A 272 18.36 2.20 20.29
N ASN A 273 19.36 1.78 19.49
CA ASN A 273 20.63 2.49 19.34
C ASN A 273 21.25 2.89 20.69
N ASN A 274 21.37 1.92 21.61
CA ASN A 274 21.87 2.08 22.99
C ASN A 274 21.00 2.92 23.95
N SER A 275 19.85 3.41 23.49
CA SER A 275 18.87 4.08 24.35
C SER A 275 17.85 3.07 24.87
N LYS A 276 17.60 3.07 26.18
CA LYS A 276 16.57 2.22 26.80
C LYS A 276 15.21 2.90 26.71
N LEU A 277 14.25 2.22 26.11
CA LEU A 277 12.87 2.66 26.01
C LEU A 277 11.99 1.70 26.82
N ILE A 278 10.97 2.25 27.48
CA ILE A 278 10.01 1.46 28.25
C ILE A 278 8.62 1.82 27.76
N PHE A 279 7.88 0.82 27.29
CA PHE A 279 6.50 0.98 26.83
C PHE A 279 5.56 0.12 27.66
N SER A 280 4.39 0.64 27.97
CA SER A 280 3.30 -0.14 28.55
C SER A 280 2.21 -0.34 27.52
N ILE A 281 1.86 -1.59 27.26
CA ILE A 281 0.78 -1.98 26.36
C ILE A 281 -0.29 -2.75 27.12
N LYS A 282 -1.54 -2.71 26.65
CA LYS A 282 -2.60 -3.57 27.21
C LYS A 282 -2.28 -5.03 26.96
N LYS A 283 -2.62 -5.91 27.91
CA LYS A 283 -2.29 -7.35 27.83
C LYS A 283 -2.89 -8.04 26.59
N ASN A 284 -4.04 -7.60 26.12
CA ASN A 284 -4.66 -8.13 24.89
C ASN A 284 -3.86 -7.82 23.61
N LEU A 285 -2.86 -6.96 23.68
CA LEU A 285 -1.95 -6.62 22.58
C LEU A 285 -0.64 -7.42 22.61
N GLU A 286 -0.46 -8.34 23.58
CA GLU A 286 0.76 -9.15 23.73
C GLU A 286 1.11 -9.91 22.44
N ASN A 287 0.13 -10.46 21.75
CA ASN A 287 0.32 -11.18 20.49
C ASN A 287 0.81 -10.29 19.31
N TYR A 288 0.77 -8.98 19.47
CA TYR A 288 1.19 -8.01 18.45
C TYR A 288 2.55 -7.38 18.75
N ILE A 289 3.30 -7.87 19.74
CA ILE A 289 4.57 -7.28 20.21
C ILE A 289 5.56 -7.10 19.04
N TYR A 290 5.61 -8.03 18.09
CA TYR A 290 6.45 -7.90 16.90
C TYR A 290 5.96 -6.83 15.89
N ASN A 291 4.77 -6.29 16.06
CA ASN A 291 4.23 -5.20 15.23
C ASN A 291 4.30 -3.84 15.96
N ILE A 292 4.59 -3.84 17.23
CA ILE A 292 4.75 -2.66 18.09
C ILE A 292 6.21 -2.21 18.16
#